data_b355f4d3f9ab09b336d7c9cbe7072035
#
_entry.id   b355f4d3f9ab09b336d7c9cbe7072035
#
_cell.length_a   1.000
_cell.length_b   1.000
_cell.length_c   1.000
_cell.angle_alpha   90.00
_cell.angle_beta   90.00
_cell.angle_gamma   90.00
#
_symmetry.space_group_name_H-M   'P 1'
#
loop_
_entity.id
_entity.type
_entity.pdbx_description
1 polymer ?
#
loop_
_entity_poly.entity_id
_entity_poly.type
_entity_poly.pdbx_seq_one_letter_code
_entity_poly.pdbx_strand_id
1 'polypeptide(L)'
;MQESELGLRERYLVALARQDIEQLRRLYCVATDALGRVENEADRVFGIETYHRIFTPDVIVNVTGTPTPLTGKGPDAWVDVVTHALGQYESTQHLVGTQLVYFDDFETAGDDLVTGTATMTSYLHAWHVWPNRKLRLVMGTYTDKVRFSPDAGWQIAAMTLQHTSAEHRMLGDMT
;
A
#
# COMPACT_ATOMS: atom_id res chain seq x y z
N MET A 1 4.71 2.63 -22.53
CA MET A 1 5.42 1.52 -23.25
C MET A 1 4.39 0.57 -23.84
N GLN A 2 4.45 0.29 -25.15
CA GLN A 2 3.57 -0.71 -25.79
C GLN A 2 4.19 -2.11 -25.64
N GLU A 3 3.62 -2.95 -24.81
CA GLU A 3 4.14 -4.30 -24.48
C GLU A 3 4.18 -5.25 -25.69
N SER A 4 3.39 -4.96 -26.74
CA SER A 4 3.32 -5.77 -27.97
C SER A 4 4.59 -5.70 -28.85
N GLU A 5 5.44 -4.70 -28.65
CA GLU A 5 6.68 -4.50 -29.43
C GLU A 5 7.92 -5.06 -28.71
N LEU A 6 7.77 -5.50 -27.46
CA LEU A 6 8.87 -6.02 -26.65
C LEU A 6 9.24 -7.45 -27.05
N GLY A 7 10.54 -7.77 -26.99
CA GLY A 7 11.04 -9.13 -27.08
C GLY A 7 10.55 -10.03 -25.93
N LEU A 8 10.61 -11.35 -26.08
CA LEU A 8 10.13 -12.29 -25.06
C LEU A 8 10.75 -12.03 -23.69
N ARG A 9 12.03 -11.72 -23.66
CA ARG A 9 12.81 -11.46 -22.46
C ARG A 9 12.36 -10.20 -21.73
N GLU A 10 12.20 -9.09 -22.45
CA GLU A 10 11.72 -7.84 -21.89
C GLU A 10 10.30 -8.00 -21.34
N ARG A 11 9.45 -8.75 -22.04
CA ARG A 11 8.11 -9.09 -21.55
C ARG A 11 8.16 -9.87 -20.25
N TYR A 12 9.13 -10.78 -20.09
CA TYR A 12 9.33 -11.52 -18.84
C TYR A 12 9.74 -10.58 -17.69
N LEU A 13 10.70 -9.69 -17.90
CA LEU A 13 11.14 -8.72 -16.90
C LEU A 13 9.99 -7.76 -16.51
N VAL A 14 9.22 -7.30 -17.49
CA VAL A 14 8.03 -6.46 -17.25
C VAL A 14 6.98 -7.22 -16.41
N ALA A 15 6.76 -8.50 -16.69
CA ALA A 15 5.81 -9.31 -15.92
C ALA A 15 6.26 -9.51 -14.47
N LEU A 16 7.55 -9.79 -14.23
CA LEU A 16 8.11 -9.88 -12.89
C LEU A 16 8.01 -8.54 -12.15
N ALA A 17 8.43 -7.45 -12.78
CA ALA A 17 8.34 -6.11 -12.20
C ALA A 17 6.89 -5.74 -11.82
N ARG A 18 5.92 -6.10 -12.66
CA ARG A 18 4.50 -5.88 -12.36
C ARG A 18 4.08 -6.65 -11.11
N GLN A 19 4.46 -7.93 -11.00
CA GLN A 19 4.17 -8.76 -9.82
C GLN A 19 4.80 -8.19 -8.55
N ASP A 20 6.05 -7.76 -8.62
CA ASP A 20 6.76 -7.15 -7.49
C ASP A 20 6.10 -5.85 -7.03
N ILE A 21 5.73 -4.98 -7.98
CA ILE A 21 5.02 -3.72 -7.69
C ILE A 21 3.66 -4.00 -7.03
N GLU A 22 2.87 -4.93 -7.56
CA GLU A 22 1.59 -5.32 -6.94
C GLU A 22 1.78 -5.88 -5.53
N GLN A 23 2.87 -6.62 -5.28
CA GLN A 23 3.18 -7.17 -3.97
C GLN A 23 3.45 -6.07 -2.93
N LEU A 24 4.00 -4.91 -3.31
CA LEU A 24 4.17 -3.77 -2.39
C LEU A 24 2.84 -3.35 -1.75
N ARG A 25 1.78 -3.26 -2.54
CA ARG A 25 0.45 -2.87 -2.04
C ARG A 25 -0.16 -3.93 -1.13
N ARG A 26 0.01 -5.20 -1.45
CA ARG A 26 -0.46 -6.31 -0.61
C ARG A 26 0.26 -6.32 0.74
N LEU A 27 1.58 -6.14 0.73
CA LEU A 27 2.40 -6.03 1.95
C LEU A 27 2.02 -4.81 2.78
N TYR A 28 1.77 -3.67 2.13
CA TYR A 28 1.28 -2.47 2.81
C TYR A 28 -0.01 -2.76 3.60
N CYS A 29 -0.99 -3.40 3.00
CA CYS A 29 -2.26 -3.70 3.66
C CYS A 29 -2.08 -4.60 4.89
N VAL A 30 -1.31 -5.66 4.77
CA VAL A 30 -1.04 -6.58 5.89
C VAL A 30 -0.26 -5.88 7.00
N ALA A 31 0.74 -5.05 6.65
CA ALA A 31 1.51 -4.28 7.62
C ALA A 31 0.65 -3.21 8.32
N THR A 32 -0.24 -2.55 7.57
CA THR A 32 -1.20 -1.57 8.11
C THR A 32 -2.13 -2.22 9.15
N ASP A 33 -2.66 -3.41 8.86
CA ASP A 33 -3.49 -4.17 9.80
C ASP A 33 -2.69 -4.64 11.03
N ALA A 34 -1.43 -4.99 10.84
CA ALA A 34 -0.54 -5.35 11.94
C ALA A 34 -0.27 -4.16 12.87
N LEU A 35 0.04 -2.98 12.32
CA LEU A 35 0.24 -1.74 13.08
C LEU A 35 -1.02 -1.29 13.84
N GLY A 36 -2.21 -1.65 13.37
CA GLY A 36 -3.47 -1.40 14.08
C GLY A 36 -3.62 -2.22 15.38
N ARG A 37 -2.91 -3.35 15.51
CA ARG A 37 -2.90 -4.20 16.72
C ARG A 37 -1.84 -3.73 17.71
N VAL A 38 -2.01 -2.56 18.27
CA VAL A 38 -1.02 -1.82 19.08
C VAL A 38 -0.50 -2.57 20.30
N GLU A 39 -1.29 -3.52 20.85
CA GLU A 39 -0.91 -4.33 22.01
C GLU A 39 -0.02 -5.54 21.66
N ASN A 40 0.20 -5.81 20.37
CA ASN A 40 1.00 -6.93 19.91
C ASN A 40 2.36 -6.44 19.37
N GLU A 41 3.41 -6.63 20.17
CA GLU A 41 4.77 -6.18 19.80
C GLU A 41 5.30 -6.89 18.54
N ALA A 42 5.02 -8.16 18.33
CA ALA A 42 5.46 -8.87 17.12
C ALA A 42 4.81 -8.31 15.86
N ASP A 43 3.51 -7.98 15.92
CA ASP A 43 2.80 -7.33 14.83
C ASP A 43 3.35 -5.92 14.56
N ARG A 44 3.66 -5.18 15.64
CA ARG A 44 4.24 -3.86 15.54
C ARG A 44 5.61 -3.87 14.83
N VAL A 45 6.50 -4.78 15.24
CA VAL A 45 7.83 -4.97 14.61
C VAL A 45 7.66 -5.35 13.14
N PHE A 46 6.80 -6.32 12.83
CA PHE A 46 6.52 -6.73 11.44
C PHE A 46 6.02 -5.55 10.59
N GLY A 47 5.11 -4.73 11.12
CA GLY A 47 4.56 -3.58 10.41
C GLY A 47 5.63 -2.52 10.10
N ILE A 48 6.47 -2.18 11.08
CA ILE A 48 7.57 -1.21 10.93
C ILE A 48 8.58 -1.71 9.89
N GLU A 49 9.09 -2.93 10.04
CA GLU A 49 10.08 -3.52 9.12
C GLU A 49 9.53 -3.61 7.69
N THR A 50 8.24 -3.96 7.56
CA THR A 50 7.60 -4.00 6.25
C THR A 50 7.52 -2.62 5.61
N TYR A 51 7.14 -1.57 6.37
CA TYR A 51 7.09 -0.21 5.83
C TYR A 51 8.47 0.28 5.40
N HIS A 52 9.52 0.01 6.18
CA HIS A 52 10.90 0.34 5.78
C HIS A 52 11.35 -0.38 4.50
N ARG A 53 10.86 -1.60 4.27
CA ARG A 53 11.17 -2.36 3.05
C ARG A 53 10.43 -1.86 1.82
N ILE A 54 9.13 -1.56 1.95
CA ILE A 54 8.27 -1.24 0.81
C ILE A 54 8.25 0.25 0.43
N PHE A 55 8.64 1.12 1.33
CA PHE A 55 8.70 2.57 1.10
C PHE A 55 10.13 3.05 0.85
N THR A 56 10.27 4.06 0.00
CA THR A 56 11.54 4.80 -0.05
C THR A 56 11.71 5.63 1.24
N PRO A 57 12.95 5.93 1.66
CA PRO A 57 13.18 6.73 2.88
C PRO A 57 12.54 8.12 2.85
N ASP A 58 12.30 8.65 1.66
CA ASP A 58 11.71 9.97 1.41
C ASP A 58 10.23 9.92 0.98
N VAL A 59 9.57 8.78 1.14
CA VAL A 59 8.17 8.59 0.72
C VAL A 59 7.26 9.70 1.23
N ILE A 60 6.36 10.15 0.38
CA ILE A 60 5.28 11.09 0.76
C ILE A 60 3.95 10.34 0.69
N VAL A 61 3.25 10.34 1.81
CA VAL A 61 1.95 9.68 1.93
C VAL A 61 0.86 10.70 2.22
N ASN A 62 -0.24 10.61 1.48
CA ASN A 62 -1.43 11.46 1.65
C ASN A 62 -2.69 10.61 1.68
N VAL A 63 -3.60 10.92 2.61
CA VAL A 63 -4.97 10.43 2.63
C VAL A 63 -5.91 11.61 2.48
N THR A 64 -6.73 11.58 1.44
CA THR A 64 -7.66 12.65 1.06
C THR A 64 -9.09 12.14 1.01
N GLY A 65 -10.06 13.03 0.82
CA GLY A 65 -11.49 12.67 0.83
C GLY A 65 -12.04 12.42 2.24
N THR A 66 -11.31 12.80 3.27
CA THR A 66 -11.72 12.77 4.68
C THR A 66 -11.87 14.20 5.22
N PRO A 67 -12.66 14.42 6.26
CA PRO A 67 -12.77 15.76 6.89
C PRO A 67 -11.43 16.31 7.39
N THR A 68 -10.54 15.41 7.84
CA THR A 68 -9.17 15.74 8.25
C THR A 68 -8.22 14.90 7.40
N PRO A 69 -7.57 15.47 6.38
CA PRO A 69 -6.57 14.77 5.61
C PRO A 69 -5.40 14.30 6.48
N LEU A 70 -4.85 13.13 6.18
CA LEU A 70 -3.65 12.61 6.84
C LEU A 70 -2.47 12.72 5.87
N THR A 71 -1.31 13.05 6.40
CA THR A 71 -0.06 13.09 5.62
C THR A 71 1.10 12.62 6.46
N GLY A 72 2.11 12.05 5.81
CA GLY A 72 3.36 11.64 6.42
C GLY A 72 4.50 11.71 5.42
N LYS A 73 5.73 11.96 5.92
CA LYS A 73 6.96 11.92 5.13
C LYS A 73 7.93 10.94 5.78
N GLY A 74 8.32 9.95 5.02
CA GLY A 74 9.14 8.84 5.49
C GLY A 74 8.33 7.74 6.17
N PRO A 75 8.90 6.51 6.26
CA PRO A 75 8.22 5.34 6.84
C PRO A 75 7.82 5.54 8.30
N ASP A 76 8.71 6.07 9.14
CA ASP A 76 8.47 6.22 10.58
C ASP A 76 7.31 7.17 10.88
N ALA A 77 7.29 8.34 10.23
CA ALA A 77 6.18 9.27 10.39
C ALA A 77 4.85 8.66 9.96
N TRP A 78 4.87 7.78 8.95
CA TRP A 78 3.65 7.10 8.51
C TRP A 78 3.25 5.96 9.46
N VAL A 79 4.21 5.26 10.08
CA VAL A 79 3.94 4.31 11.19
C VAL A 79 3.18 5.01 12.32
N ASP A 80 3.64 6.18 12.76
CA ASP A 80 2.99 6.94 13.83
C ASP A 80 1.55 7.32 13.48
N VAL A 81 1.33 7.82 12.24
CA VAL A 81 0.00 8.18 11.75
C VAL A 81 -0.93 6.96 11.74
N VAL A 82 -0.48 5.83 11.21
CA VAL A 82 -1.29 4.60 11.10
C VAL A 82 -1.59 4.03 12.47
N THR A 83 -0.59 3.93 13.35
CA THR A 83 -0.76 3.42 14.71
C THR A 83 -1.77 4.26 15.49
N HIS A 84 -1.67 5.58 15.40
CA HIS A 84 -2.64 6.49 16.04
C HIS A 84 -4.05 6.34 15.45
N ALA A 85 -4.17 6.29 14.13
CA ALA A 85 -5.46 6.22 13.45
C ALA A 85 -6.18 4.89 13.66
N LEU A 86 -5.44 3.77 13.66
CA LEU A 86 -6.01 2.42 13.70
C LEU A 86 -6.04 1.81 15.11
N GLY A 87 -5.21 2.27 16.04
CA GLY A 87 -5.14 1.72 17.39
C GLY A 87 -6.42 1.85 18.23
N GLN A 88 -7.41 2.61 17.77
CA GLN A 88 -8.72 2.70 18.38
C GLN A 88 -9.66 1.54 18.03
N TYR A 89 -9.31 0.74 17.03
CA TYR A 89 -10.14 -0.37 16.56
C TYR A 89 -9.68 -1.68 17.19
N GLU A 90 -10.65 -2.57 17.48
CA GLU A 90 -10.38 -3.94 17.91
C GLU A 90 -9.79 -4.78 16.78
N SER A 91 -10.24 -4.53 15.55
CA SER A 91 -9.72 -5.20 14.37
C SER A 91 -9.85 -4.32 13.12
N THR A 92 -8.90 -4.52 12.22
CA THR A 92 -8.92 -3.90 10.89
C THR A 92 -8.60 -4.93 9.83
N GLN A 93 -9.14 -4.76 8.63
CA GLN A 93 -8.79 -5.56 7.47
C GLN A 93 -8.85 -4.70 6.21
N HIS A 94 -7.72 -4.59 5.52
CA HIS A 94 -7.59 -3.87 4.27
C HIS A 94 -7.54 -4.86 3.10
N LEU A 95 -8.59 -4.86 2.27
CA LEU A 95 -8.64 -5.60 1.03
C LEU A 95 -8.33 -4.69 -0.14
N VAL A 96 -7.45 -5.15 -1.04
CA VAL A 96 -7.13 -4.42 -2.28
C VAL A 96 -7.42 -5.28 -3.49
N GLY A 97 -7.89 -4.64 -4.54
CA GLY A 97 -8.18 -5.30 -5.81
C GLY A 97 -8.03 -4.34 -6.98
N THR A 98 -8.26 -4.87 -8.19
CA THR A 98 -8.18 -4.09 -9.44
C THR A 98 -6.87 -3.30 -9.50
N GLN A 99 -5.76 -4.03 -9.28
CA GLN A 99 -4.41 -3.45 -9.33
C GLN A 99 -4.00 -3.29 -10.81
N LEU A 100 -3.65 -2.07 -11.19
CA LEU A 100 -3.17 -1.73 -12.53
C LEU A 100 -1.81 -1.03 -12.41
N VAL A 101 -0.82 -1.52 -13.14
CA VAL A 101 0.53 -0.99 -13.15
C VAL A 101 0.84 -0.42 -14.53
N TYR A 102 1.24 0.84 -14.56
CA TYR A 102 1.65 1.55 -15.76
C TYR A 102 3.10 1.97 -15.61
N PHE A 103 3.99 1.41 -16.43
CA PHE A 103 5.40 1.78 -16.43
C PHE A 103 5.58 3.14 -17.12
N ASP A 104 6.19 4.08 -16.38
CA ASP A 104 6.54 5.41 -16.89
C ASP A 104 7.93 5.34 -17.52
N ASP A 105 8.86 4.57 -16.89
CA ASP A 105 10.21 4.32 -17.36
C ASP A 105 10.64 2.89 -16.99
N PHE A 106 11.45 2.24 -17.85
CA PHE A 106 11.90 0.85 -17.65
C PHE A 106 13.15 0.59 -18.49
N GLU A 107 14.33 0.65 -17.89
CA GLU A 107 15.62 0.46 -18.56
C GLU A 107 16.28 -0.83 -18.10
N THR A 108 16.77 -1.62 -19.04
CA THR A 108 17.47 -2.88 -18.79
C THR A 108 18.89 -2.85 -19.35
N ALA A 109 19.81 -3.53 -18.69
CA ALA A 109 21.15 -3.80 -19.17
C ALA A 109 21.40 -5.31 -19.14
N GLY A 110 21.40 -5.92 -20.31
CA GLY A 110 21.47 -7.39 -20.42
C GLY A 110 20.21 -8.02 -19.82
N ASP A 111 20.37 -8.80 -18.74
CA ASP A 111 19.31 -9.53 -18.03
C ASP A 111 18.73 -8.79 -16.84
N ASP A 112 19.30 -7.64 -16.50
CA ASP A 112 19.00 -6.93 -15.28
C ASP A 112 18.20 -5.66 -15.57
N LEU A 113 17.21 -5.39 -14.69
CA LEU A 113 16.59 -4.08 -14.60
C LEU A 113 17.57 -3.13 -13.91
N VAL A 114 17.85 -1.99 -14.53
CA VAL A 114 18.80 -0.99 -14.02
C VAL A 114 18.08 0.17 -13.34
N THR A 115 17.02 0.66 -13.96
CA THR A 115 16.17 1.70 -13.40
C THR A 115 14.74 1.54 -13.90
N GLY A 116 13.79 2.05 -13.13
CA GLY A 116 12.39 2.01 -13.52
C GLY A 116 11.52 2.87 -12.62
N THR A 117 10.48 3.42 -13.22
CA THR A 117 9.40 4.11 -12.51
C THR A 117 8.06 3.64 -13.05
N ALA A 118 7.08 3.57 -12.17
CA ALA A 118 5.73 3.21 -12.56
C ALA A 118 4.68 3.88 -11.67
N THR A 119 3.47 3.94 -12.19
CA THR A 119 2.28 4.31 -11.43
C THR A 119 1.43 3.08 -11.23
N MET A 120 1.07 2.77 -9.97
CA MET A 120 0.11 1.72 -9.65
C MET A 120 -1.16 2.34 -9.11
N THR A 121 -2.32 1.86 -9.57
CA THR A 121 -3.61 2.15 -8.96
C THR A 121 -4.22 0.88 -8.39
N SER A 122 -4.99 1.01 -7.31
CA SER A 122 -5.74 -0.11 -6.74
C SER A 122 -6.96 0.36 -5.96
N TYR A 123 -8.00 -0.47 -5.89
CA TYR A 123 -9.17 -0.18 -5.08
C TYR A 123 -8.99 -0.71 -3.67
N LEU A 124 -9.43 0.09 -2.70
CA LEU A 124 -9.48 -0.27 -1.29
C LEU A 124 -10.91 -0.59 -0.88
N HIS A 125 -11.05 -1.65 -0.10
CA HIS A 125 -12.21 -1.96 0.71
C HIS A 125 -11.73 -2.33 2.11
N ALA A 126 -11.90 -1.44 3.09
CA ALA A 126 -11.34 -1.62 4.43
C ALA A 126 -12.43 -1.69 5.50
N TRP A 127 -12.27 -2.64 6.41
CA TRP A 127 -13.14 -2.89 7.54
C TRP A 127 -12.42 -2.48 8.82
N HIS A 128 -13.08 -1.66 9.65
CA HIS A 128 -12.57 -1.21 10.94
C HIS A 128 -13.65 -1.44 11.99
N VAL A 129 -13.38 -2.32 12.94
CA VAL A 129 -14.35 -2.73 13.96
C VAL A 129 -13.92 -2.16 15.31
N TRP A 130 -14.80 -1.37 15.95
CA TRP A 130 -14.60 -0.90 17.31
C TRP A 130 -14.97 -1.99 18.36
N PRO A 131 -14.46 -1.90 19.60
CA PRO A 131 -14.80 -2.84 20.68
C PRO A 131 -16.30 -2.98 20.95
N ASN A 132 -17.09 -1.95 20.64
CA ASN A 132 -18.55 -1.97 20.78
C ASN A 132 -19.28 -2.59 19.59
N ARG A 133 -18.57 -3.29 18.70
CA ARG A 133 -19.09 -3.95 17.48
C ARG A 133 -19.63 -2.97 16.43
N LYS A 134 -19.34 -1.70 16.54
CA LYS A 134 -19.58 -0.75 15.47
C LYS A 134 -18.56 -0.98 14.37
N LEU A 135 -19.00 -1.11 13.14
CA LEU A 135 -18.19 -1.22 11.94
C LEU A 135 -18.11 0.13 11.22
N ARG A 136 -16.90 0.50 10.80
CA ARG A 136 -16.67 1.48 9.75
C ARG A 136 -16.15 0.77 8.52
N LEU A 137 -16.90 0.88 7.44
CA LEU A 137 -16.50 0.40 6.12
C LEU A 137 -15.99 1.60 5.31
N VAL A 138 -14.82 1.47 4.71
CA VAL A 138 -14.20 2.53 3.90
C VAL A 138 -13.93 1.99 2.51
N MET A 139 -14.29 2.78 1.50
CA MET A 139 -13.91 2.54 0.12
C MET A 139 -13.03 3.69 -0.38
N GLY A 140 -12.05 3.36 -1.19
CA GLY A 140 -11.14 4.36 -1.74
C GLY A 140 -10.32 3.82 -2.89
N THR A 141 -9.48 4.71 -3.43
CA THR A 141 -8.53 4.37 -4.50
C THR A 141 -7.14 4.80 -4.06
N TYR A 142 -6.20 3.89 -4.14
CA TYR A 142 -4.79 4.18 -4.04
C TYR A 142 -4.23 4.58 -5.39
N THR A 143 -3.34 5.57 -5.38
CA THR A 143 -2.44 5.89 -6.48
C THR A 143 -1.03 5.97 -5.92
N ASP A 144 -0.16 5.08 -6.38
CA ASP A 144 1.21 4.95 -5.94
C ASP A 144 2.17 5.33 -7.06
N LYS A 145 3.18 6.12 -6.75
CA LYS A 145 4.38 6.26 -7.57
C LYS A 145 5.43 5.33 -7.02
N VAL A 146 5.93 4.44 -7.84
CA VAL A 146 6.94 3.45 -7.47
C VAL A 146 8.23 3.68 -8.26
N ARG A 147 9.35 3.36 -7.61
CA ARG A 147 10.69 3.52 -8.16
C ARG A 147 11.50 2.25 -7.91
N PHE A 148 12.24 1.83 -8.90
CA PHE A 148 13.22 0.75 -8.79
C PHE A 148 14.62 1.32 -8.50
N SER A 149 15.35 0.63 -7.64
CA SER A 149 16.79 0.77 -7.51
C SER A 149 17.45 -0.62 -7.40
N PRO A 150 18.68 -0.81 -7.93
CA PRO A 150 19.35 -2.11 -7.86
C PRO A 150 19.55 -2.64 -6.43
N ASP A 151 19.75 -1.73 -5.45
CA ASP A 151 20.03 -2.09 -4.06
C ASP A 151 18.76 -2.47 -3.26
N ALA A 152 17.63 -1.86 -3.56
CA ALA A 152 16.41 -2.02 -2.78
C ALA A 152 15.23 -2.66 -3.53
N GLY A 153 15.35 -2.82 -4.87
CA GLY A 153 14.26 -3.27 -5.72
C GLY A 153 13.19 -2.19 -5.91
N TRP A 154 11.96 -2.62 -6.14
CA TRP A 154 10.81 -1.72 -6.25
C TRP A 154 10.36 -1.23 -4.89
N GLN A 155 10.15 0.09 -4.76
CA GLN A 155 9.63 0.73 -3.56
C GLN A 155 8.61 1.81 -3.91
N ILE A 156 7.65 2.06 -3.01
CA ILE A 156 6.69 3.15 -3.13
C ILE A 156 7.38 4.45 -2.72
N ALA A 157 7.47 5.41 -3.66
CA ALA A 157 8.06 6.73 -3.44
C ALA A 157 7.02 7.82 -3.12
N ALA A 158 5.77 7.62 -3.55
CA ALA A 158 4.64 8.43 -3.10
C ALA A 158 3.37 7.58 -3.11
N MET A 159 2.49 7.82 -2.14
CA MET A 159 1.21 7.15 -2.02
C MET A 159 0.11 8.19 -1.78
N THR A 160 -0.98 8.08 -2.53
CA THR A 160 -2.20 8.83 -2.25
C THR A 160 -3.36 7.86 -2.11
N LEU A 161 -4.03 7.87 -0.96
CA LEU A 161 -5.34 7.24 -0.78
C LEU A 161 -6.40 8.31 -0.87
N GLN A 162 -7.26 8.22 -1.87
CA GLN A 162 -8.48 9.02 -1.97
C GLN A 162 -9.65 8.21 -1.44
N HIS A 163 -10.23 8.63 -0.32
CA HIS A 163 -11.48 8.05 0.16
C HIS A 163 -12.62 8.45 -0.78
N THR A 164 -13.39 7.45 -1.22
CA THR A 164 -14.55 7.65 -2.08
C THR A 164 -15.83 7.69 -1.26
N SER A 165 -15.95 6.79 -0.28
CA SER A 165 -17.10 6.72 0.61
C SER A 165 -16.74 5.98 1.90
N ALA A 166 -17.55 6.22 2.93
CA ALA A 166 -17.51 5.45 4.16
C ALA A 166 -18.92 5.30 4.73
N GLU A 167 -19.19 4.16 5.35
CA GLU A 167 -20.43 3.94 6.10
C GLU A 167 -20.13 3.39 7.48
N HIS A 168 -21.11 3.57 8.39
CA HIS A 168 -21.08 2.96 9.71
C HIS A 168 -22.29 2.08 9.91
N ARG A 169 -22.11 0.93 10.53
CA ARG A 169 -23.21 0.03 10.92
C ARG A 169 -22.84 -0.79 12.16
N MET A 170 -23.82 -1.38 12.81
CA MET A 170 -23.60 -2.35 13.86
C MET A 170 -23.44 -3.74 13.24
N LEU A 171 -22.45 -4.49 13.72
CA LEU A 171 -22.36 -5.92 13.38
C LEU A 171 -23.43 -6.68 14.16
N GLY A 172 -24.12 -7.59 13.49
CA GLY A 172 -25.07 -8.51 14.10
C GLY A 172 -24.38 -9.51 15.04
N ASP A 173 -25.15 -10.26 15.82
CA ASP A 173 -24.60 -11.35 16.62
C ASP A 173 -24.13 -12.47 15.68
N MET A 174 -22.93 -12.99 15.97
CA MET A 174 -22.46 -14.22 15.33
C MET A 174 -23.09 -15.40 16.07
N THR A 175 -24.35 -15.69 15.75
CA THR A 175 -25.06 -16.87 16.24
C THR A 175 -24.99 -18.01 15.22
#